data_fc1d8d352247d38db272dbded898aa39
#
_entry.id   fc1d8d352247d38db272dbded898aa39
#
_cell.length_a   1.000
_cell.length_b   1.000
_cell.length_c   1.000
_cell.angle_alpha   90.00
_cell.angle_beta   90.00
_cell.angle_gamma   90.00
#
_symmetry.space_group_name_H-M   'P 1'
#
loop_
_entity.id
_entity.type
_entity.pdbx_description
1 polymer ?
#
loop_
_entity_poly.entity_id
_entity_poly.type
_entity_poly.pdbx_seq_one_letter_code
_entity_poly.pdbx_strand_id
1 'polypeptide(L)'
;ATDEAAGMQALPVVRKEGTAPDSLRRPPTLFVMPSFSKARIDSFETRVRHFYRDVNDAWFGHYLTFSFAGMRHGPRVNEADLFKSHLSGRPVLYDDPEYTRFIRSFFAEQLAIAQRMHGQALVRAYAIADADSLKAVLAHSEFLKDDRLCELVMIDLLHQQYHGPSVIKASALAILKRLADGSRYAEHRVIAGNAYWDLTAMN
;
A
#
# COMPACT_ATOMS: atom_id res chain seq x y z
N ALA A 1 83.21 -34.82 -0.85
CA ALA A 1 82.73 -35.59 -1.89
C ALA A 1 81.18 -35.56 -1.82
N THR A 2 80.64 -35.22 -2.86
CA THR A 2 79.28 -35.29 -3.47
C THR A 2 78.08 -35.07 -2.56
N ASP A 3 77.57 -33.89 -2.79
CA ASP A 3 76.22 -33.36 -2.61
C ASP A 3 75.20 -34.12 -3.41
N GLU A 4 74.08 -34.45 -2.81
CA GLU A 4 72.86 -34.83 -3.53
C GLU A 4 71.68 -34.20 -2.86
N ALA A 5 71.35 -33.00 -3.35
CA ALA A 5 70.15 -32.27 -2.99
C ALA A 5 68.97 -32.86 -3.75
N ALA A 6 68.12 -33.64 -3.10
CA ALA A 6 66.89 -34.15 -3.64
C ALA A 6 65.85 -33.01 -3.82
N GLY A 7 65.58 -32.65 -5.04
CA GLY A 7 64.57 -31.69 -5.43
C GLY A 7 63.18 -32.19 -5.08
N MET A 8 62.52 -31.47 -4.21
CA MET A 8 61.11 -31.68 -3.90
C MET A 8 60.26 -31.01 -4.99
N GLN A 9 59.80 -31.79 -5.96
CA GLN A 9 58.84 -31.34 -6.97
C GLN A 9 57.52 -31.09 -6.33
N ALA A 10 57.11 -29.84 -6.32
CA ALA A 10 55.74 -29.43 -5.98
C ALA A 10 54.77 -29.97 -7.00
N LEU A 11 53.83 -30.79 -6.57
CA LEU A 11 52.73 -31.27 -7.37
C LEU A 11 51.78 -30.09 -7.74
N PRO A 12 51.33 -29.96 -9.00
CA PRO A 12 50.39 -28.92 -9.37
C PRO A 12 49.04 -29.16 -8.69
N VAL A 13 48.62 -28.18 -7.90
CA VAL A 13 47.25 -28.14 -7.35
C VAL A 13 46.29 -27.91 -8.53
N VAL A 14 45.65 -28.95 -9.01
CA VAL A 14 44.53 -28.87 -9.96
C VAL A 14 43.37 -28.24 -9.21
N ARG A 15 43.20 -26.94 -9.32
CA ARG A 15 41.92 -26.27 -9.03
C ARG A 15 40.90 -26.83 -9.99
N LYS A 16 40.04 -27.74 -9.53
CA LYS A 16 38.77 -28.00 -10.17
C LYS A 16 37.93 -26.76 -10.03
N GLU A 17 37.93 -25.92 -11.04
CA GLU A 17 36.86 -24.95 -11.24
C GLU A 17 35.57 -25.75 -11.42
N GLY A 18 34.78 -25.82 -10.34
CA GLY A 18 33.44 -26.34 -10.40
C GLY A 18 32.60 -25.42 -11.24
N THR A 19 32.49 -25.75 -12.53
CA THR A 19 31.48 -25.19 -13.39
C THR A 19 30.12 -25.55 -12.80
N ALA A 20 29.52 -24.62 -12.04
CA ALA A 20 28.15 -24.78 -11.63
C ALA A 20 27.29 -24.95 -12.89
N PRO A 21 26.40 -25.97 -12.92
CA PRO A 21 25.60 -26.23 -14.11
C PRO A 21 24.79 -24.96 -14.46
N ASP A 22 24.83 -24.58 -15.71
CA ASP A 22 24.22 -23.40 -16.32
C ASP A 22 22.68 -23.33 -16.13
N SER A 23 22.10 -24.40 -15.58
CA SER A 23 20.67 -24.52 -15.24
C SER A 23 20.22 -23.64 -14.07
N LEU A 24 21.11 -22.99 -13.30
CA LEU A 24 20.76 -22.11 -12.18
C LEU A 24 20.75 -20.62 -12.53
N ARG A 25 21.19 -20.25 -13.72
CA ARG A 25 20.95 -18.91 -14.27
C ARG A 25 19.57 -18.86 -14.90
N ARG A 26 18.53 -18.89 -14.07
CA ARG A 26 17.22 -18.39 -14.52
C ARG A 26 17.43 -16.93 -14.90
N PRO A 27 17.14 -16.52 -16.16
CA PRO A 27 17.14 -15.13 -16.50
C PRO A 27 16.23 -14.42 -15.50
N PRO A 28 16.56 -13.21 -15.05
CA PRO A 28 15.66 -12.47 -14.16
C PRO A 28 14.32 -12.44 -14.87
N THR A 29 13.34 -13.10 -14.29
CA THR A 29 11.98 -13.07 -14.78
C THR A 29 11.54 -11.63 -14.59
N LEU A 30 11.64 -10.83 -15.64
CA LEU A 30 11.02 -9.52 -15.70
C LEU A 30 9.52 -9.78 -15.50
N PHE A 31 9.06 -9.66 -14.27
CA PHE A 31 7.65 -9.55 -13.98
C PHE A 31 7.19 -8.23 -14.59
N VAL A 32 6.93 -8.25 -15.88
CA VAL A 32 6.17 -7.18 -16.52
C VAL A 32 4.76 -7.36 -16.00
N MET A 33 4.41 -6.61 -14.97
CA MET A 33 3.00 -6.44 -14.60
C MET A 33 2.30 -5.96 -15.86
N PRO A 34 1.31 -6.70 -16.39
CA PRO A 34 0.63 -6.29 -17.61
C PRO A 34 -0.12 -4.97 -17.33
N SER A 35 0.49 -3.85 -17.66
CA SER A 35 -0.19 -2.56 -17.63
C SER A 35 -1.07 -2.49 -18.86
N PHE A 36 -2.38 -2.51 -18.66
CA PHE A 36 -3.32 -2.28 -19.75
C PHE A 36 -3.22 -0.82 -20.20
N SER A 37 -3.17 -0.59 -21.51
CA SER A 37 -3.24 0.77 -22.02
C SER A 37 -4.61 1.38 -21.67
N LYS A 38 -4.65 2.70 -21.44
CA LYS A 38 -5.90 3.44 -21.18
C LYS A 38 -7.00 3.07 -22.18
N ALA A 39 -6.68 3.05 -23.48
CA ALA A 39 -7.63 2.71 -24.53
C ALA A 39 -8.23 1.29 -24.37
N ARG A 40 -7.45 0.32 -23.89
CA ARG A 40 -7.95 -1.04 -23.66
C ARG A 40 -8.89 -1.07 -22.45
N ILE A 41 -8.57 -0.34 -21.38
CA ILE A 41 -9.44 -0.23 -20.20
C ILE A 41 -10.74 0.46 -20.60
N ASP A 42 -10.68 1.57 -21.33
CA ASP A 42 -11.86 2.32 -21.76
C ASP A 42 -12.78 1.47 -22.68
N SER A 43 -12.17 0.73 -23.62
CA SER A 43 -12.93 -0.20 -24.48
C SER A 43 -13.55 -1.34 -23.68
N PHE A 44 -12.85 -1.87 -22.68
CA PHE A 44 -13.37 -2.92 -21.83
C PHE A 44 -14.50 -2.40 -20.94
N GLU A 45 -14.33 -1.25 -20.31
CA GLU A 45 -15.39 -0.60 -19.52
C GLU A 45 -16.65 -0.36 -20.35
N THR A 46 -16.50 0.17 -21.56
CA THR A 46 -17.64 0.42 -22.47
C THR A 46 -18.41 -0.87 -22.73
N ARG A 47 -17.72 -1.97 -23.01
CA ARG A 47 -18.37 -3.29 -23.24
C ARG A 47 -19.07 -3.83 -22.00
N VAL A 48 -18.43 -3.73 -20.83
CA VAL A 48 -18.99 -4.20 -19.57
C VAL A 48 -20.24 -3.39 -19.22
N ARG A 49 -20.18 -2.06 -19.31
CA ARG A 49 -21.34 -1.19 -19.05
C ARG A 49 -22.46 -1.41 -20.05
N HIS A 50 -22.15 -1.69 -21.31
CA HIS A 50 -23.14 -2.05 -22.31
C HIS A 50 -23.80 -3.40 -22.00
N PHE A 51 -23.03 -4.40 -21.58
CA PHE A 51 -23.54 -5.71 -21.23
C PHE A 51 -24.50 -5.65 -20.03
N TYR A 52 -24.14 -4.86 -19.01
CA TYR A 52 -24.92 -4.70 -17.78
C TYR A 52 -25.85 -3.48 -17.78
N ARG A 53 -26.17 -2.90 -18.93
CA ARG A 53 -26.96 -1.66 -19.05
C ARG A 53 -28.36 -1.75 -18.41
N ASP A 54 -28.93 -2.96 -18.34
CA ASP A 54 -30.26 -3.21 -17.80
C ASP A 54 -30.24 -3.49 -16.28
N VAL A 55 -29.04 -3.55 -15.66
CA VAL A 55 -28.88 -3.70 -14.22
C VAL A 55 -28.94 -2.33 -13.57
N ASN A 56 -30.08 -2.03 -12.94
CA ASN A 56 -30.30 -0.76 -12.24
C ASN A 56 -30.05 -0.94 -10.74
N ASP A 57 -28.81 -1.19 -10.36
CA ASP A 57 -28.34 -1.35 -8.99
C ASP A 57 -27.21 -0.35 -8.69
N ALA A 58 -27.44 0.54 -7.72
CA ALA A 58 -26.49 1.61 -7.38
C ALA A 58 -25.18 1.05 -6.84
N TRP A 59 -25.23 0.01 -6.00
CA TRP A 59 -24.06 -0.64 -5.44
C TRP A 59 -23.19 -1.26 -6.56
N PHE A 60 -23.83 -1.99 -7.48
CA PHE A 60 -23.15 -2.56 -8.63
C PHE A 60 -22.52 -1.48 -9.53
N GLY A 61 -23.22 -0.35 -9.71
CA GLY A 61 -22.69 0.82 -10.42
C GLY A 61 -21.40 1.37 -9.79
N HIS A 62 -21.38 1.49 -8.46
CA HIS A 62 -20.19 1.89 -7.71
C HIS A 62 -19.06 0.85 -7.81
N TYR A 63 -19.39 -0.43 -7.60
CA TYR A 63 -18.45 -1.53 -7.75
C TYR A 63 -17.71 -1.50 -9.10
N LEU A 64 -18.44 -1.37 -10.21
CA LEU A 64 -17.84 -1.24 -11.54
C LEU A 64 -16.96 0.01 -11.66
N THR A 65 -17.43 1.14 -11.13
CA THR A 65 -16.71 2.41 -11.20
C THR A 65 -15.34 2.31 -10.52
N PHE A 66 -15.29 1.74 -9.31
CA PHE A 66 -14.03 1.62 -8.56
C PHE A 66 -13.15 0.47 -9.04
N SER A 67 -13.73 -0.60 -9.59
CA SER A 67 -12.98 -1.62 -10.31
C SER A 67 -12.20 -1.02 -11.48
N PHE A 68 -12.84 -0.19 -12.31
CA PHE A 68 -12.17 0.48 -13.44
C PHE A 68 -11.21 1.60 -12.99
N ALA A 69 -11.53 2.32 -11.91
CA ALA A 69 -10.61 3.29 -11.31
C ALA A 69 -9.32 2.61 -10.85
N GLY A 70 -9.42 1.46 -10.19
CA GLY A 70 -8.28 0.64 -9.78
C GLY A 70 -7.43 0.14 -10.96
N MET A 71 -8.07 -0.27 -12.06
CA MET A 71 -7.34 -0.66 -13.28
C MET A 71 -6.60 0.52 -13.93
N ARG A 72 -7.11 1.75 -13.77
CA ARG A 72 -6.48 2.97 -14.29
C ARG A 72 -5.35 3.47 -13.41
N HIS A 73 -5.38 3.15 -12.11
CA HIS A 73 -4.33 3.57 -11.18
C HIS A 73 -3.00 2.88 -11.50
N GLY A 74 -1.93 3.65 -11.64
CA GLY A 74 -0.59 3.14 -11.94
C GLY A 74 0.40 4.23 -12.40
N PRO A 75 1.66 3.87 -12.69
CA PRO A 75 2.80 4.80 -12.80
C PRO A 75 2.73 5.85 -13.93
N ARG A 76 1.72 5.83 -14.77
CA ARG A 76 1.55 6.75 -15.92
C ARG A 76 0.24 7.51 -15.88
N VAL A 77 -0.45 7.49 -14.75
CA VAL A 77 -1.74 8.15 -14.60
C VAL A 77 -1.56 9.48 -13.88
N ASN A 78 -2.33 10.47 -14.29
CA ASN A 78 -2.45 11.69 -13.53
C ASN A 78 -3.32 11.42 -12.29
N GLU A 79 -2.68 11.30 -11.13
CA GLU A 79 -3.35 11.03 -9.85
C GLU A 79 -4.36 12.12 -9.48
N ALA A 80 -4.07 13.38 -9.82
CA ALA A 80 -4.97 14.49 -9.54
C ALA A 80 -6.29 14.36 -10.32
N ASP A 81 -6.23 13.95 -11.58
CA ASP A 81 -7.43 13.70 -12.39
C ASP A 81 -8.24 12.52 -11.85
N LEU A 82 -7.53 11.46 -11.45
CA LEU A 82 -8.16 10.26 -10.89
C LEU A 82 -8.84 10.57 -9.55
N PHE A 83 -8.17 11.32 -8.68
CA PHE A 83 -8.72 11.80 -7.41
C PHE A 83 -9.96 12.67 -7.63
N LYS A 84 -9.85 13.68 -8.50
CA LYS A 84 -10.95 14.59 -8.81
C LYS A 84 -12.17 13.85 -9.37
N SER A 85 -11.94 12.85 -10.19
CA SER A 85 -13.03 12.09 -10.84
C SER A 85 -13.73 11.13 -9.89
N HIS A 86 -13.03 10.57 -8.90
CA HIS A 86 -13.56 9.45 -8.12
C HIS A 86 -13.68 9.72 -6.61
N LEU A 87 -12.89 10.62 -6.03
CA LEU A 87 -12.84 10.82 -4.58
C LEU A 87 -13.21 12.23 -4.13
N SER A 88 -12.80 13.26 -4.87
CA SER A 88 -12.99 14.66 -4.46
C SER A 88 -14.46 15.03 -4.34
N GLY A 89 -14.87 15.45 -3.14
CA GLY A 89 -16.23 15.88 -2.85
C GLY A 89 -17.30 14.77 -2.95
N ARG A 90 -16.87 13.50 -2.95
CA ARG A 90 -17.78 12.35 -3.02
C ARG A 90 -17.95 11.69 -1.66
N PRO A 91 -19.09 11.04 -1.41
CA PRO A 91 -19.31 10.28 -0.18
C PRO A 91 -18.34 9.08 -0.11
N VAL A 92 -17.95 8.73 1.11
CA VAL A 92 -17.17 7.51 1.38
C VAL A 92 -18.11 6.31 1.32
N LEU A 93 -17.75 5.30 0.53
CA LEU A 93 -18.54 4.09 0.31
C LEU A 93 -17.98 2.94 1.16
N TYR A 94 -18.40 2.86 2.41
CA TYR A 94 -17.86 1.90 3.39
C TYR A 94 -18.16 0.44 3.06
N ASP A 95 -19.27 0.17 2.38
CA ASP A 95 -19.75 -1.17 2.05
C ASP A 95 -19.31 -1.65 0.66
N ASP A 96 -18.49 -0.87 -0.05
CA ASP A 96 -18.00 -1.22 -1.37
C ASP A 96 -16.54 -1.72 -1.30
N PRO A 97 -16.28 -3.01 -1.58
CA PRO A 97 -14.94 -3.58 -1.49
C PRO A 97 -13.99 -3.03 -2.55
N GLU A 98 -14.47 -2.65 -3.74
CA GLU A 98 -13.63 -2.08 -4.78
C GLU A 98 -13.27 -0.62 -4.48
N TYR A 99 -14.17 0.13 -3.83
CA TYR A 99 -13.85 1.44 -3.28
C TYR A 99 -12.73 1.35 -2.24
N THR A 100 -12.85 0.42 -1.30
CA THR A 100 -11.83 0.19 -0.28
C THR A 100 -10.49 -0.22 -0.89
N ARG A 101 -10.51 -1.12 -1.88
CA ARG A 101 -9.31 -1.54 -2.62
C ARG A 101 -8.67 -0.37 -3.36
N PHE A 102 -9.49 0.44 -4.03
CA PHE A 102 -9.02 1.62 -4.75
C PHE A 102 -8.37 2.64 -3.81
N ILE A 103 -9.00 2.97 -2.67
CA ILE A 103 -8.44 3.87 -1.66
C ILE A 103 -7.08 3.36 -1.16
N ARG A 104 -7.00 2.10 -0.76
CA ARG A 104 -5.74 1.50 -0.29
C ARG A 104 -4.63 1.61 -1.32
N SER A 105 -4.92 1.29 -2.56
CA SER A 105 -3.96 1.40 -3.66
C SER A 105 -3.56 2.85 -3.93
N PHE A 106 -4.53 3.76 -3.99
CA PHE A 106 -4.31 5.16 -4.29
C PHE A 106 -3.46 5.86 -3.21
N PHE A 107 -3.74 5.60 -1.94
CA PHE A 107 -3.04 6.24 -0.84
C PHE A 107 -1.80 5.50 -0.34
N ALA A 108 -1.47 4.32 -0.90
CA ALA A 108 -0.29 3.56 -0.49
C ALA A 108 1.02 4.36 -0.60
N GLU A 109 1.18 5.14 -1.67
CA GLU A 109 2.38 5.97 -1.87
C GLU A 109 2.35 7.28 -1.08
N GLN A 110 1.17 7.80 -0.77
CA GLN A 110 1.02 9.08 -0.05
C GLN A 110 1.63 9.02 1.34
N LEU A 111 1.55 7.87 2.01
CA LEU A 111 2.24 7.67 3.27
C LEU A 111 3.76 7.72 3.11
N ALA A 112 4.30 7.03 2.11
CA ALA A 112 5.73 7.05 1.87
C ALA A 112 6.23 8.47 1.54
N ILE A 113 5.42 9.27 0.86
CA ILE A 113 5.66 10.69 0.61
C ILE A 113 5.64 11.47 1.94
N ALA A 114 4.61 11.28 2.77
CA ALA A 114 4.50 11.93 4.07
C ALA A 114 5.69 11.57 4.98
N GLN A 115 6.14 10.32 4.99
CA GLN A 115 7.33 9.89 5.73
C GLN A 115 8.60 10.58 5.25
N ARG A 116 8.79 10.72 3.95
CA ARG A 116 9.97 11.39 3.38
C ARG A 116 9.97 12.89 3.66
N MET A 117 8.82 13.54 3.51
CA MET A 117 8.70 15.01 3.62
C MET A 117 8.54 15.49 5.07
N HIS A 118 7.85 14.71 5.91
CA HIS A 118 7.43 15.11 7.25
C HIS A 118 7.78 14.08 8.33
N GLY A 119 8.82 13.26 8.12
CA GLY A 119 9.17 12.14 8.97
C GLY A 119 9.32 12.51 10.46
N GLN A 120 9.94 13.65 10.78
CA GLN A 120 10.07 14.10 12.18
C GLN A 120 8.70 14.44 12.81
N ALA A 121 7.81 15.06 12.05
CA ALA A 121 6.46 15.39 12.53
C ALA A 121 5.64 14.12 12.75
N LEU A 122 5.75 13.14 11.85
CA LEU A 122 5.15 11.81 12.00
C LEU A 122 5.66 11.10 13.25
N VAL A 123 6.98 11.05 13.45
CA VAL A 123 7.59 10.43 14.64
C VAL A 123 7.08 11.09 15.92
N ARG A 124 6.97 12.42 15.96
CA ARG A 124 6.41 13.14 17.12
C ARG A 124 4.94 12.78 17.36
N ALA A 125 4.13 12.79 16.28
CA ALA A 125 2.72 12.43 16.40
C ALA A 125 2.52 11.00 16.94
N TYR A 126 3.33 10.05 16.47
CA TYR A 126 3.35 8.69 17.04
C TYR A 126 3.84 8.67 18.48
N ALA A 127 4.90 9.41 18.83
CA ALA A 127 5.46 9.41 20.18
C ALA A 127 4.46 9.87 21.24
N ILE A 128 3.60 10.83 20.91
CA ILE A 128 2.54 11.32 21.81
C ILE A 128 1.20 10.60 21.62
N ALA A 129 1.15 9.64 20.69
CA ALA A 129 -0.05 8.88 20.33
C ALA A 129 -1.28 9.78 20.07
N ASP A 130 -1.08 10.88 19.33
CA ASP A 130 -2.11 11.88 19.08
C ASP A 130 -2.67 11.79 17.66
N ALA A 131 -3.98 11.48 17.56
CA ALA A 131 -4.68 11.33 16.30
C ALA A 131 -4.75 12.63 15.49
N ASP A 132 -4.97 13.77 16.17
CA ASP A 132 -5.11 15.06 15.49
C ASP A 132 -3.79 15.51 14.91
N SER A 133 -2.69 15.33 15.65
CA SER A 133 -1.33 15.60 15.14
C SER A 133 -0.99 14.72 13.94
N LEU A 134 -1.33 13.44 13.98
CA LEU A 134 -1.10 12.53 12.87
C LEU A 134 -1.91 12.93 11.64
N LYS A 135 -3.20 13.24 11.84
CA LYS A 135 -4.08 13.74 10.78
C LYS A 135 -3.58 15.05 10.19
N ALA A 136 -3.12 15.99 11.00
CA ALA A 136 -2.54 17.25 10.53
C ALA A 136 -1.32 17.03 9.62
N VAL A 137 -0.47 16.05 9.93
CA VAL A 137 0.66 15.70 9.06
C VAL A 137 0.20 15.10 7.75
N LEU A 138 -0.77 14.19 7.77
CA LEU A 138 -1.33 13.59 6.55
C LEU A 138 -2.04 14.62 5.66
N ALA A 139 -2.72 15.58 6.27
CA ALA A 139 -3.41 16.67 5.58
C ALA A 139 -2.48 17.67 4.86
N HIS A 140 -1.14 17.52 4.93
CA HIS A 140 -0.24 18.24 4.03
C HIS A 140 -0.39 17.76 2.58
N SER A 141 -0.79 16.50 2.37
CA SER A 141 -1.17 16.02 1.04
C SER A 141 -2.41 16.77 0.52
N GLU A 142 -2.37 17.21 -0.74
CA GLU A 142 -3.52 17.84 -1.39
C GLU A 142 -4.73 16.89 -1.52
N PHE A 143 -4.49 15.59 -1.52
CA PHE A 143 -5.52 14.56 -1.61
C PHE A 143 -6.20 14.24 -0.27
N LEU A 144 -5.63 14.66 0.86
CA LEU A 144 -6.13 14.37 2.20
C LEU A 144 -6.63 15.61 2.94
N LYS A 145 -7.17 16.60 2.20
CA LYS A 145 -7.79 17.79 2.77
C LYS A 145 -9.18 17.54 3.33
N ASP A 146 -9.90 16.56 2.80
CA ASP A 146 -11.17 16.14 3.36
C ASP A 146 -10.92 15.36 4.66
N ASP A 147 -11.50 15.83 5.76
CA ASP A 147 -11.23 15.30 7.08
C ASP A 147 -11.75 13.88 7.28
N ARG A 148 -12.89 13.53 6.66
CA ARG A 148 -13.46 12.18 6.72
C ARG A 148 -12.58 11.18 5.96
N LEU A 149 -12.17 11.54 4.75
CA LEU A 149 -11.28 10.71 3.96
C LEU A 149 -9.90 10.58 4.62
N CYS A 150 -9.36 11.66 5.14
CA CYS A 150 -8.07 11.67 5.85
C CYS A 150 -8.09 10.74 7.06
N GLU A 151 -9.16 10.78 7.87
CA GLU A 151 -9.29 9.91 9.03
C GLU A 151 -9.44 8.43 8.64
N LEU A 152 -10.19 8.12 7.57
CA LEU A 152 -10.31 6.74 7.06
C LEU A 152 -8.95 6.20 6.61
N VAL A 153 -8.22 6.97 5.82
CA VAL A 153 -6.86 6.61 5.36
C VAL A 153 -5.91 6.45 6.54
N MET A 154 -6.03 7.32 7.55
CA MET A 154 -5.23 7.22 8.76
C MET A 154 -5.51 5.92 9.53
N ILE A 155 -6.76 5.49 9.64
CA ILE A 155 -7.11 4.21 10.31
C ILE A 155 -6.48 3.03 9.56
N ASP A 156 -6.59 2.98 8.23
CA ASP A 156 -5.99 1.92 7.41
C ASP A 156 -4.46 1.91 7.56
N LEU A 157 -3.86 3.08 7.59
CA LEU A 157 -2.44 3.27 7.84
C LEU A 157 -1.98 2.71 9.18
N LEU A 158 -2.69 3.05 10.26
CA LEU A 158 -2.38 2.59 11.61
C LEU A 158 -2.46 1.07 11.70
N HIS A 159 -3.45 0.46 11.05
CA HIS A 159 -3.57 -0.98 10.96
C HIS A 159 -2.35 -1.61 10.25
N GLN A 160 -1.91 -1.05 9.14
CA GLN A 160 -0.73 -1.54 8.41
C GLN A 160 0.57 -1.35 9.19
N GLN A 161 0.75 -0.21 9.86
CA GLN A 161 1.97 0.14 10.61
C GLN A 161 2.16 -0.69 11.89
N TYR A 162 1.11 -1.35 12.38
CA TYR A 162 1.21 -2.24 13.53
C TYR A 162 2.24 -3.37 13.35
N HIS A 163 2.45 -3.83 12.13
CA HIS A 163 3.46 -4.85 11.80
C HIS A 163 4.90 -4.28 11.71
N GLY A 164 5.04 -2.98 11.93
CA GLY A 164 6.31 -2.26 11.95
C GLY A 164 7.06 -2.35 13.31
N PRO A 165 7.99 -1.40 13.58
CA PRO A 165 8.75 -1.34 14.83
C PRO A 165 7.85 -1.25 16.07
N SER A 166 8.28 -1.88 17.18
CA SER A 166 7.50 -2.01 18.43
C SER A 166 7.00 -0.68 19.02
N VAL A 167 7.79 0.38 18.89
CA VAL A 167 7.40 1.73 19.37
C VAL A 167 6.16 2.24 18.63
N ILE A 168 6.04 1.97 17.35
CA ILE A 168 4.89 2.40 16.52
C ILE A 168 3.65 1.56 16.86
N LYS A 169 3.82 0.28 17.23
CA LYS A 169 2.71 -0.61 17.58
C LYS A 169 1.85 -0.07 18.71
N ALA A 170 2.49 0.30 19.83
CA ALA A 170 1.77 0.80 21.00
C ALA A 170 1.00 2.09 20.69
N SER A 171 1.63 2.99 19.94
CA SER A 171 1.02 4.25 19.50
C SER A 171 -0.14 4.02 18.54
N ALA A 172 0.03 3.10 17.58
CA ALA A 172 -1.05 2.75 16.64
C ALA A 172 -2.27 2.21 17.36
N LEU A 173 -2.08 1.28 18.32
CA LEU A 173 -3.19 0.77 19.15
C LEU A 173 -3.86 1.86 19.97
N ALA A 174 -3.07 2.75 20.61
CA ALA A 174 -3.61 3.83 21.40
C ALA A 174 -4.46 4.82 20.57
N ILE A 175 -3.99 5.15 19.36
CA ILE A 175 -4.73 6.02 18.44
C ILE A 175 -5.98 5.33 17.92
N LEU A 176 -5.90 4.05 17.50
CA LEU A 176 -7.07 3.28 17.04
C LEU A 176 -8.13 3.18 18.11
N LYS A 177 -7.73 2.89 19.37
CA LYS A 177 -8.68 2.86 20.49
C LYS A 177 -9.35 4.21 20.70
N ARG A 178 -8.58 5.31 20.69
CA ARG A 178 -9.12 6.66 20.83
C ARG A 178 -10.12 7.01 19.72
N LEU A 179 -9.84 6.61 18.48
CA LEU A 179 -10.76 6.80 17.34
C LEU A 179 -12.02 5.93 17.48
N ALA A 180 -11.89 4.70 17.97
CA ALA A 180 -13.03 3.83 18.25
C ALA A 180 -13.96 4.42 19.32
N ASP A 181 -13.41 5.06 20.34
CA ASP A 181 -14.16 5.66 21.43
C ASP A 181 -14.73 7.04 21.09
N GLY A 182 -14.05 7.84 20.25
CA GLY A 182 -14.31 9.27 20.14
C GLY A 182 -14.32 9.90 18.73
N SER A 183 -14.19 9.14 17.64
CA SER A 183 -14.33 9.73 16.30
C SER A 183 -15.73 10.32 16.12
N ARG A 184 -15.80 11.48 15.48
CA ARG A 184 -17.08 12.12 15.11
C ARG A 184 -17.88 11.34 14.08
N TYR A 185 -17.22 10.44 13.31
CA TYR A 185 -17.84 9.60 12.29
C TYR A 185 -18.19 8.23 12.88
N ALA A 186 -19.47 7.86 12.84
CA ALA A 186 -19.95 6.61 13.42
C ALA A 186 -19.27 5.38 12.78
N GLU A 187 -19.13 5.41 11.47
CA GLU A 187 -18.50 4.34 10.69
C GLU A 187 -17.02 4.19 11.07
N HIS A 188 -16.31 5.30 11.27
CA HIS A 188 -14.90 5.26 11.66
C HIS A 188 -14.70 4.70 13.07
N ARG A 189 -15.64 4.94 14.01
CA ARG A 189 -15.57 4.29 15.32
C ARG A 189 -15.61 2.77 15.19
N VAL A 190 -16.51 2.27 14.33
CA VAL A 190 -16.62 0.82 14.09
C VAL A 190 -15.36 0.28 13.40
N ILE A 191 -14.87 0.94 12.35
CA ILE A 191 -13.70 0.49 11.61
C ILE A 191 -12.45 0.51 12.50
N ALA A 192 -12.23 1.59 13.27
CA ALA A 192 -11.10 1.69 14.18
C ALA A 192 -11.20 0.66 15.31
N GLY A 193 -12.41 0.39 15.82
CA GLY A 193 -12.68 -0.65 16.81
C GLY A 193 -12.35 -2.04 16.27
N ASN A 194 -12.79 -2.36 15.07
CA ASN A 194 -12.48 -3.63 14.42
C ASN A 194 -10.97 -3.78 14.16
N ALA A 195 -10.30 -2.73 13.68
CA ALA A 195 -8.86 -2.73 13.49
C ALA A 195 -8.11 -2.92 14.82
N TYR A 196 -8.54 -2.26 15.88
CA TYR A 196 -7.97 -2.44 17.22
C TYR A 196 -8.13 -3.88 17.73
N TRP A 197 -9.33 -4.46 17.57
CA TRP A 197 -9.62 -5.84 17.97
C TRP A 197 -8.78 -6.84 17.18
N ASP A 198 -8.71 -6.70 15.87
CA ASP A 198 -7.92 -7.56 14.98
C ASP A 198 -6.45 -7.61 15.45
N LEU A 199 -5.86 -6.45 15.71
CA LEU A 199 -4.47 -6.34 16.13
C LEU A 199 -4.20 -6.80 17.57
N THR A 200 -5.20 -6.80 18.43
CA THR A 200 -5.04 -7.26 19.83
C THR A 200 -5.38 -8.72 20.03
N ALA A 201 -6.26 -9.30 19.20
CA ALA A 201 -6.63 -10.71 19.25
C ALA A 201 -5.56 -11.65 18.69
N MET A 202 -4.63 -11.13 17.87
CA MET A 202 -3.53 -11.90 17.26
C MET A 202 -2.27 -12.00 18.14
N ASN A 203 -2.28 -11.45 19.36
CA ASN A 203 -1.22 -11.55 20.37
C ASN A 203 -1.75 -12.41 21.51
#